data_26167ccb9ea2e639cb1d0364e0ed3f41
#
_entry.id   26167ccb9ea2e639cb1d0364e0ed3f41
#
_cell.length_a   1.000
_cell.length_b   1.000
_cell.length_c   1.000
_cell.angle_alpha   90.00
_cell.angle_beta   90.00
_cell.angle_gamma   90.00
#
_symmetry.space_group_name_H-M   'P 1'
#
loop_
_entity.id
_entity.type
_entity.pdbx_description
1 polymer ?
#
loop_
_entity_poly.entity_id
_entity_poly.type
_entity_poly.pdbx_seq_one_letter_code
_entity_poly.pdbx_strand_id
1 'polypeptide(L)'
;SHSAWDGCTPTDLVFPFFLFIVGASIRFAFRRYDWRLTRRTAAKILRRGAAIWIVGIAISKFPYYDFIAGEWSSWHDVRIMGVLPRIALCYSIGALLCLGLRSARRIALAALLLAAAYQTLVYALGDATLEGYFGSALDNALLGESHLYHGYRDAAGARVAFDPEGLAGTMTATVNVMLGYLAAMCMAGGSDGRLRMAAWGGTAI
;
A
#
# COMPACT_ATOMS: atom_id res chain seq x y z
N SER A 1 21.29 0.10 4.20
CA SER A 1 20.78 -1.17 3.62
C SER A 1 19.49 -1.56 4.30
N HIS A 2 18.61 -2.25 3.57
CA HIS A 2 17.42 -2.87 4.15
C HIS A 2 17.80 -4.04 5.07
N SER A 3 16.91 -4.40 6.02
CA SER A 3 17.02 -5.67 6.74
C SER A 3 16.82 -6.83 5.77
N ALA A 4 17.46 -7.97 6.04
CA ALA A 4 17.40 -9.13 5.14
C ALA A 4 15.97 -9.71 5.06
N TRP A 5 15.33 -9.95 6.20
CA TRP A 5 13.95 -10.42 6.34
C TRP A 5 13.32 -9.83 7.59
N ASP A 6 13.81 -10.20 8.77
CA ASP A 6 13.39 -9.65 10.06
C ASP A 6 14.17 -8.38 10.42
N GLY A 7 13.48 -7.46 11.10
CA GLY A 7 14.06 -6.21 11.56
C GLY A 7 13.48 -4.99 10.86
N CYS A 8 13.89 -3.82 11.33
CA CYS A 8 13.44 -2.53 10.80
C CYS A 8 14.61 -1.55 10.82
N THR A 9 15.06 -1.15 9.65
CA THR A 9 16.05 -0.09 9.49
C THR A 9 15.36 1.23 9.10
N PRO A 10 16.01 2.39 9.24
CA PRO A 10 15.45 3.66 8.79
C PRO A 10 15.04 3.65 7.31
N THR A 11 15.71 2.86 6.48
CA THR A 11 15.39 2.70 5.05
C THR A 11 14.02 2.03 4.85
N ASP A 12 13.66 1.08 5.70
CA ASP A 12 12.40 0.35 5.63
C ASP A 12 11.20 1.23 6.02
N LEU A 13 11.44 2.30 6.77
CA LEU A 13 10.41 3.26 7.18
C LEU A 13 10.05 4.28 6.11
N VAL A 14 10.88 4.47 5.08
CA VAL A 14 10.65 5.48 4.03
C VAL A 14 9.33 5.26 3.33
N PHE A 15 9.04 4.03 2.92
CA PHE A 15 7.81 3.69 2.20
C PHE A 15 6.55 3.84 3.07
N PRO A 16 6.47 3.32 4.31
CA PRO A 16 5.36 3.58 5.22
C PRO A 16 5.10 5.06 5.48
N PHE A 17 6.15 5.86 5.73
CA PHE A 17 6.01 7.31 5.90
C PHE A 17 5.48 7.99 4.64
N PHE A 18 5.92 7.57 3.47
CA PHE A 18 5.41 8.10 2.20
C PHE A 18 3.90 7.85 2.07
N LEU A 19 3.44 6.63 2.37
CA LEU A 19 2.01 6.29 2.34
C LEU A 19 1.21 7.07 3.38
N PHE A 20 1.78 7.31 4.56
CA PHE A 20 1.17 8.15 5.58
C PHE A 20 0.95 9.59 5.06
N ILE A 21 1.95 10.18 4.40
CA ILE A 21 1.85 11.52 3.78
C ILE A 21 0.82 11.50 2.65
N VAL A 22 0.74 10.44 1.86
CA VAL A 22 -0.31 10.26 0.84
C VAL A 22 -1.70 10.32 1.49
N GLY A 23 -1.89 9.64 2.62
CA GLY A 23 -3.13 9.66 3.39
C GLY A 23 -3.51 11.06 3.88
N ALA A 24 -2.56 11.78 4.46
CA ALA A 24 -2.76 13.18 4.86
C ALA A 24 -3.13 14.07 3.67
N SER A 25 -2.46 13.89 2.54
CA SER A 25 -2.73 14.63 1.30
C SER A 25 -4.14 14.40 0.77
N ILE A 26 -4.70 13.19 0.90
CA ILE A 26 -6.09 12.87 0.53
C ILE A 26 -7.06 13.75 1.32
N ARG A 27 -6.85 13.91 2.64
CA ARG A 27 -7.71 14.75 3.47
C ARG A 27 -7.76 16.19 2.98
N PHE A 28 -6.62 16.77 2.61
CA PHE A 28 -6.56 18.15 2.10
C PHE A 28 -7.10 18.25 0.68
N ALA A 29 -6.74 17.32 -0.21
CA ALA A 29 -7.14 17.35 -1.63
C ALA A 29 -8.65 17.24 -1.85
N PHE A 30 -9.34 16.50 -0.97
CA PHE A 30 -10.79 16.29 -1.08
C PHE A 30 -11.62 17.24 -0.22
N ARG A 31 -11.02 18.24 0.43
CA ARG A 31 -11.72 19.29 1.19
C ARG A 31 -12.80 19.97 0.36
N ARG A 32 -12.51 20.32 -0.90
CA ARG A 32 -13.46 20.98 -1.82
C ARG A 32 -14.64 20.10 -2.27
N TYR A 33 -14.64 18.81 -1.90
CA TYR A 33 -15.72 17.86 -2.18
C TYR A 33 -16.44 17.43 -0.91
N ASP A 34 -16.29 18.16 0.19
CA ASP A 34 -16.85 17.88 1.51
C ASP A 34 -16.56 16.44 1.99
N TRP A 35 -15.42 15.90 1.58
CA TRP A 35 -14.97 14.53 1.88
C TRP A 35 -16.04 13.48 1.59
N ARG A 36 -16.87 13.69 0.55
CA ARG A 36 -17.94 12.75 0.17
C ARG A 36 -17.48 11.84 -0.96
N LEU A 37 -17.76 10.53 -0.79
CA LEU A 37 -17.62 9.57 -1.87
C LEU A 37 -18.83 9.72 -2.81
N THR A 38 -18.59 10.23 -3.99
CA THR A 38 -19.55 10.37 -5.09
C THR A 38 -18.98 9.69 -6.34
N ARG A 39 -19.80 9.44 -7.35
CA ARG A 39 -19.31 8.92 -8.64
C ARG A 39 -18.16 9.77 -9.21
N ARG A 40 -18.27 11.10 -9.07
CA ARG A 40 -17.24 12.05 -9.55
C ARG A 40 -15.92 11.91 -8.76
N THR A 41 -16.00 11.83 -7.44
CA THR A 41 -14.78 11.68 -6.60
C THR A 41 -14.17 10.30 -6.76
N ALA A 42 -14.98 9.22 -6.85
CA ALA A 42 -14.51 7.88 -7.13
C ALA A 42 -13.78 7.78 -8.48
N ALA A 43 -14.39 8.31 -9.55
CA ALA A 43 -13.76 8.34 -10.87
C ALA A 43 -12.43 9.11 -10.87
N LYS A 44 -12.35 10.23 -10.11
CA LYS A 44 -11.11 10.98 -9.95
C LYS A 44 -10.03 10.19 -9.23
N ILE A 45 -10.39 9.46 -8.16
CA ILE A 45 -9.47 8.60 -7.42
C ILE A 45 -8.93 7.50 -8.35
N LEU A 46 -9.83 6.77 -9.00
CA LEU A 46 -9.46 5.65 -9.86
C LEU A 46 -8.61 6.10 -11.05
N ARG A 47 -8.96 7.23 -11.70
CA ARG A 47 -8.16 7.78 -12.81
C ARG A 47 -6.75 8.16 -12.36
N ARG A 48 -6.61 8.76 -11.16
CA ARG A 48 -5.30 9.11 -10.61
C ARG A 48 -4.51 7.85 -10.23
N GLY A 49 -5.15 6.88 -9.60
CA GLY A 49 -4.54 5.58 -9.29
C GLY A 49 -4.06 4.87 -10.57
N ALA A 50 -4.91 4.79 -11.60
CA ALA A 50 -4.55 4.20 -12.89
C ALA A 50 -3.36 4.92 -13.54
N ALA A 51 -3.33 6.26 -13.50
CA ALA A 51 -2.20 7.02 -14.04
C ALA A 51 -0.88 6.71 -13.31
N ILE A 52 -0.90 6.63 -11.96
CA ILE A 52 0.28 6.27 -11.16
C ILE A 52 0.72 4.83 -11.48
N TRP A 53 -0.24 3.90 -11.61
CA TRP A 53 0.04 2.51 -11.96
C TRP A 53 0.73 2.41 -13.33
N ILE A 54 0.17 3.04 -14.35
CA ILE A 54 0.72 3.04 -15.73
C ILE A 54 2.13 3.62 -15.74
N VAL A 55 2.36 4.74 -15.07
CA VAL A 55 3.69 5.33 -14.92
C VAL A 55 4.65 4.36 -14.23
N GLY A 56 4.18 3.66 -13.19
CA GLY A 56 4.98 2.65 -12.47
C GLY A 56 5.44 1.51 -13.38
N ILE A 57 4.53 0.96 -14.19
CA ILE A 57 4.86 -0.08 -15.17
C ILE A 57 5.82 0.47 -16.24
N ALA A 58 5.57 1.69 -16.73
CA ALA A 58 6.46 2.31 -17.70
C ALA A 58 7.90 2.45 -17.14
N ILE A 59 8.06 2.95 -15.92
CA ILE A 59 9.38 3.10 -15.30
C ILE A 59 10.05 1.75 -15.04
N SER A 60 9.30 0.70 -14.68
CA SER A 60 9.86 -0.62 -14.37
C SER A 60 10.58 -1.28 -15.56
N LYS A 61 10.24 -0.88 -16.79
CA LYS A 61 10.86 -1.39 -18.04
C LYS A 61 11.89 -0.44 -18.66
N PHE A 62 12.14 0.70 -18.05
CA PHE A 62 13.15 1.61 -18.56
C PHE A 62 14.59 1.09 -18.26
N PRO A 63 15.52 1.10 -19.24
CA PRO A 63 15.36 1.51 -20.66
C PRO A 63 14.65 0.42 -21.48
N TYR A 64 13.78 0.85 -22.41
CA TYR A 64 12.96 -0.05 -23.24
C TYR A 64 13.75 -0.81 -24.31
N TYR A 65 15.01 -0.44 -24.49
CA TYR A 65 15.92 -1.03 -25.45
C TYR A 65 17.21 -1.45 -24.74
N ASP A 66 17.59 -2.70 -24.91
CA ASP A 66 18.85 -3.22 -24.41
C ASP A 66 19.96 -2.89 -25.43
N PHE A 67 20.78 -1.90 -25.10
CA PHE A 67 21.90 -1.45 -25.96
C PHE A 67 23.03 -2.48 -26.06
N ILE A 68 23.09 -3.46 -25.15
CA ILE A 68 24.10 -4.51 -25.16
C ILE A 68 23.66 -5.66 -26.07
N ALA A 69 22.41 -6.10 -25.92
CA ALA A 69 21.81 -7.15 -26.73
C ALA A 69 21.38 -6.66 -28.14
N GLY A 70 21.16 -5.35 -28.29
CA GLY A 70 20.65 -4.78 -29.54
C GLY A 70 19.18 -5.04 -29.80
N GLU A 71 18.40 -5.31 -28.76
CA GLU A 71 17.01 -5.75 -28.86
C GLU A 71 16.06 -4.90 -27.99
N TRP A 72 14.78 -4.87 -28.36
CA TRP A 72 13.75 -4.26 -27.54
C TRP A 72 13.44 -5.13 -26.32
N SER A 73 13.34 -4.50 -25.14
CA SER A 73 12.98 -5.19 -23.91
C SER A 73 11.64 -5.92 -24.06
N SER A 74 11.62 -7.22 -23.72
CA SER A 74 10.40 -8.02 -23.74
C SER A 74 9.39 -7.51 -22.69
N TRP A 75 8.13 -7.51 -23.07
CA TRP A 75 7.01 -7.20 -22.15
C TRP A 75 6.44 -8.43 -21.46
N HIS A 76 6.95 -9.62 -21.84
CA HIS A 76 6.45 -10.90 -21.32
C HIS A 76 6.70 -11.08 -19.81
N ASP A 77 7.79 -10.51 -19.30
CA ASP A 77 8.28 -10.62 -17.91
C ASP A 77 8.27 -9.28 -17.18
N VAL A 78 7.32 -8.40 -17.53
CA VAL A 78 7.19 -7.12 -16.85
C VAL A 78 6.72 -7.33 -15.41
N ARG A 79 7.46 -6.78 -14.43
CA ARG A 79 7.01 -6.76 -13.05
C ARG A 79 5.77 -5.87 -12.92
N ILE A 80 4.64 -6.49 -12.59
CA ILE A 80 3.35 -5.79 -12.49
C ILE A 80 3.24 -5.01 -11.19
N MET A 81 3.68 -5.62 -10.09
CA MET A 81 3.73 -4.96 -8.79
C MET A 81 5.11 -4.32 -8.58
N GLY A 82 5.13 -3.22 -7.90
CA GLY A 82 6.32 -2.45 -7.56
C GLY A 82 5.91 -1.25 -6.73
N VAL A 83 6.85 -0.39 -6.40
CA VAL A 83 6.62 0.75 -5.50
C VAL A 83 5.45 1.63 -5.97
N LEU A 84 5.45 2.11 -7.22
CA LEU A 84 4.40 2.98 -7.74
C LEU A 84 3.05 2.28 -7.93
N PRO A 85 2.96 1.07 -8.51
CA PRO A 85 1.73 0.28 -8.53
C PRO A 85 1.13 0.05 -7.14
N ARG A 86 1.96 -0.27 -6.15
CA ARG A 86 1.50 -0.41 -4.75
C ARG A 86 0.97 0.90 -4.17
N ILE A 87 1.66 2.03 -4.41
CA ILE A 87 1.17 3.36 -4.02
C ILE A 87 -0.18 3.65 -4.67
N ALA A 88 -0.35 3.33 -5.95
CA ALA A 88 -1.59 3.53 -6.68
C ALA A 88 -2.76 2.76 -6.07
N LEU A 89 -2.55 1.49 -5.69
CA LEU A 89 -3.55 0.66 -5.00
C LEU A 89 -3.87 1.21 -3.61
N CYS A 90 -2.84 1.45 -2.78
CA CYS A 90 -3.02 1.96 -1.42
C CYS A 90 -3.73 3.32 -1.42
N TYR A 91 -3.36 4.23 -2.35
CA TYR A 91 -4.03 5.50 -2.54
C TYR A 91 -5.50 5.30 -2.91
N SER A 92 -5.79 4.45 -3.89
CA SER A 92 -7.15 4.25 -4.40
C SER A 92 -8.05 3.62 -3.34
N ILE A 93 -7.61 2.51 -2.74
CA ILE A 93 -8.36 1.79 -1.70
C ILE A 93 -8.52 2.67 -0.46
N GLY A 94 -7.42 3.26 0.04
CA GLY A 94 -7.44 4.13 1.21
C GLY A 94 -8.34 5.35 1.04
N ALA A 95 -8.28 6.02 -0.13
CA ALA A 95 -9.14 7.16 -0.42
C ALA A 95 -10.63 6.76 -0.51
N LEU A 96 -10.96 5.65 -1.16
CA LEU A 96 -12.34 5.14 -1.25
C LEU A 96 -12.89 4.80 0.13
N LEU A 97 -12.10 4.10 0.96
CA LEU A 97 -12.48 3.75 2.34
C LEU A 97 -12.67 5.00 3.20
N CYS A 98 -11.71 5.91 3.22
CA CYS A 98 -11.78 7.12 4.04
C CYS A 98 -12.96 8.03 3.68
N LEU A 99 -13.21 8.25 2.37
CA LEU A 99 -14.33 9.07 1.92
C LEU A 99 -15.68 8.34 2.05
N GLY A 100 -15.71 7.02 1.96
CA GLY A 100 -16.91 6.22 2.16
C GLY A 100 -17.34 6.14 3.63
N LEU A 101 -16.39 5.85 4.51
CA LEU A 101 -16.66 5.71 5.95
C LEU A 101 -16.88 7.05 6.66
N ARG A 102 -16.21 8.11 6.27
CA ARG A 102 -16.35 9.51 6.69
C ARG A 102 -16.13 9.79 8.19
N SER A 103 -16.35 8.84 9.05
CA SER A 103 -16.20 8.96 10.51
C SER A 103 -14.82 8.46 10.94
N ALA A 104 -14.12 9.22 11.79
CA ALA A 104 -12.80 8.83 12.28
C ALA A 104 -12.85 7.47 13.01
N ARG A 105 -13.91 7.21 13.81
CA ARG A 105 -14.09 5.92 14.49
C ARG A 105 -14.22 4.76 13.51
N ARG A 106 -15.04 4.92 12.46
CA ARG A 106 -15.23 3.88 11.44
C ARG A 106 -13.96 3.66 10.63
N ILE A 107 -13.22 4.72 10.32
CA ILE A 107 -11.93 4.62 9.61
C ILE A 107 -10.91 3.90 10.50
N ALA A 108 -10.79 4.26 11.78
CA ALA A 108 -9.88 3.61 12.72
C ALA A 108 -10.23 2.11 12.91
N LEU A 109 -11.53 1.79 13.08
CA LEU A 109 -11.98 0.41 13.16
C LEU A 109 -11.66 -0.38 11.88
N ALA A 110 -11.91 0.19 10.71
CA ALA A 110 -11.60 -0.46 9.44
C ALA A 110 -10.09 -0.68 9.28
N ALA A 111 -9.26 0.28 9.69
CA ALA A 111 -7.81 0.13 9.68
C ALA A 111 -7.35 -1.00 10.62
N LEU A 112 -7.91 -1.07 11.83
CA LEU A 112 -7.62 -2.14 12.79
C LEU A 112 -8.06 -3.50 12.25
N LEU A 113 -9.28 -3.60 11.71
CA LEU A 113 -9.79 -4.86 11.13
C LEU A 113 -8.94 -5.31 9.94
N LEU A 114 -8.49 -4.38 9.09
CA LEU A 114 -7.64 -4.69 7.95
C LEU A 114 -6.27 -5.22 8.40
N ALA A 115 -5.67 -4.61 9.42
CA ALA A 115 -4.43 -5.07 10.02
C ALA A 115 -4.59 -6.44 10.69
N ALA A 116 -5.66 -6.63 11.47
CA ALA A 116 -5.94 -7.90 12.13
C ALA A 116 -6.22 -9.02 11.13
N ALA A 117 -6.99 -8.73 10.07
CA ALA A 117 -7.26 -9.70 9.01
C ALA A 117 -5.97 -10.15 8.31
N TYR A 118 -5.10 -9.20 7.95
CA TYR A 118 -3.80 -9.53 7.37
C TYR A 118 -2.97 -10.42 8.30
N GLN A 119 -2.86 -10.05 9.58
CA GLN A 119 -2.09 -10.82 10.55
C GLN A 119 -2.66 -12.24 10.74
N THR A 120 -3.99 -12.36 10.75
CA THR A 120 -4.65 -13.67 10.81
C THR A 120 -4.35 -14.50 9.56
N LEU A 121 -4.38 -13.90 8.37
CA LEU A 121 -4.06 -14.59 7.12
C LEU A 121 -2.61 -15.09 7.08
N VAL A 122 -1.65 -14.29 7.57
CA VAL A 122 -0.23 -14.70 7.65
C VAL A 122 -0.08 -16.01 8.44
N TYR A 123 -0.70 -16.08 9.63
CA TYR A 123 -0.54 -17.26 10.50
C TYR A 123 -1.50 -18.40 10.19
N ALA A 124 -2.64 -18.16 9.53
CA ALA A 124 -3.60 -19.20 9.19
C ALA A 124 -3.28 -19.90 7.87
N LEU A 125 -2.67 -19.20 6.91
CA LEU A 125 -2.41 -19.69 5.55
C LEU A 125 -0.93 -19.92 5.25
N GLY A 126 -0.05 -19.63 6.19
CA GLY A 126 1.39 -19.78 6.03
C GLY A 126 2.13 -19.52 7.33
N ASP A 127 3.37 -19.10 7.20
CA ASP A 127 4.18 -18.60 8.32
C ASP A 127 4.84 -17.26 7.97
N ALA A 128 5.57 -16.69 8.93
CA ALA A 128 6.25 -15.41 8.75
C ALA A 128 7.66 -15.54 8.11
N THR A 129 7.97 -16.70 7.49
CA THR A 129 9.24 -16.91 6.77
C THR A 129 9.12 -16.47 5.31
N LEU A 130 10.25 -16.26 4.63
CA LEU A 130 10.28 -15.92 3.21
C LEU A 130 9.63 -17.03 2.35
N GLU A 131 9.85 -18.30 2.72
CA GLU A 131 9.41 -19.47 1.96
C GLU A 131 7.95 -19.83 2.25
N GLY A 132 7.50 -19.67 3.49
CA GLY A 132 6.13 -19.99 3.94
C GLY A 132 5.15 -18.83 3.90
N TYR A 133 5.53 -17.67 3.39
CA TYR A 133 4.64 -16.51 3.34
C TYR A 133 3.49 -16.71 2.35
N PHE A 134 2.25 -16.69 2.84
CA PHE A 134 1.06 -16.93 2.03
C PHE A 134 0.89 -15.94 0.86
N GLY A 135 1.41 -14.70 1.00
CA GLY A 135 1.32 -13.67 -0.02
C GLY A 135 2.07 -14.04 -1.29
N SER A 136 3.17 -14.80 -1.19
CA SER A 136 3.90 -15.30 -2.37
C SER A 136 3.04 -16.25 -3.20
N ALA A 137 2.30 -17.16 -2.54
CA ALA A 137 1.37 -18.04 -3.23
C ALA A 137 0.21 -17.30 -3.88
N LEU A 138 -0.34 -16.29 -3.19
CA LEU A 138 -1.41 -15.43 -3.72
C LEU A 138 -0.93 -14.63 -4.93
N ASP A 139 0.23 -13.99 -4.83
CA ASP A 139 0.79 -13.17 -5.90
C ASP A 139 1.13 -14.03 -7.13
N ASN A 140 1.69 -15.21 -6.92
CA ASN A 140 1.97 -16.15 -8.00
C ASN A 140 0.68 -16.64 -8.69
N ALA A 141 -0.36 -16.95 -7.94
CA ALA A 141 -1.65 -17.39 -8.50
C ALA A 141 -2.36 -16.29 -9.30
N LEU A 142 -2.23 -15.02 -8.91
CA LEU A 142 -2.95 -13.90 -9.54
C LEU A 142 -2.14 -13.19 -10.63
N LEU A 143 -0.84 -13.08 -10.48
CA LEU A 143 0.03 -12.31 -11.37
C LEU A 143 0.87 -13.21 -12.29
N GLY A 144 1.17 -14.43 -11.84
CA GLY A 144 2.10 -15.34 -12.49
C GLY A 144 3.56 -15.09 -12.08
N GLU A 145 4.33 -16.16 -11.99
CA GLU A 145 5.72 -16.13 -11.51
C GLU A 145 6.60 -15.19 -12.31
N SER A 146 6.43 -15.13 -13.64
CA SER A 146 7.21 -14.26 -14.54
C SER A 146 7.04 -12.77 -14.26
N HIS A 147 5.98 -12.37 -13.57
CA HIS A 147 5.65 -10.98 -13.27
C HIS A 147 6.02 -10.55 -11.84
N LEU A 148 6.63 -11.46 -11.06
CA LEU A 148 7.09 -11.19 -9.70
C LEU A 148 8.55 -10.75 -9.67
N TYR A 149 8.98 -10.26 -8.51
CA TYR A 149 10.37 -9.90 -8.28
C TYR A 149 11.22 -11.14 -7.92
N HIS A 150 12.38 -11.30 -8.55
CA HIS A 150 13.29 -12.44 -8.39
C HIS A 150 14.62 -12.06 -7.73
N GLY A 151 14.61 -11.04 -6.88
CA GLY A 151 15.83 -10.56 -6.21
C GLY A 151 16.18 -11.30 -4.93
N TYR A 152 15.25 -12.06 -4.38
CA TYR A 152 15.48 -12.84 -3.16
C TYR A 152 16.05 -14.22 -3.46
N ARG A 153 16.77 -14.78 -2.47
CA ARG A 153 17.32 -16.14 -2.52
C ARG A 153 16.90 -16.88 -1.27
N ASP A 154 16.63 -18.18 -1.42
CA ASP A 154 16.39 -19.08 -0.31
C ASP A 154 17.70 -19.45 0.43
N ALA A 155 17.58 -20.25 1.46
CA ALA A 155 18.72 -20.73 2.24
C ALA A 155 19.72 -21.58 1.41
N ALA A 156 19.27 -22.16 0.30
CA ALA A 156 20.10 -22.93 -0.63
C ALA A 156 20.74 -22.05 -1.71
N GLY A 157 20.43 -20.74 -1.76
CA GLY A 157 20.94 -19.79 -2.73
C GLY A 157 20.17 -19.75 -4.05
N ALA A 158 19.06 -20.52 -4.18
CA ALA A 158 18.19 -20.47 -5.34
C ALA A 158 17.33 -19.18 -5.35
N ARG A 159 16.99 -18.70 -6.55
CA ARG A 159 16.14 -17.50 -6.68
C ARG A 159 14.70 -17.84 -6.31
N VAL A 160 14.09 -17.01 -5.46
CA VAL A 160 12.70 -17.12 -5.05
C VAL A 160 11.89 -16.02 -5.71
N ALA A 161 10.76 -16.37 -6.30
CA ALA A 161 9.78 -15.40 -6.81
C ALA A 161 8.99 -14.84 -5.62
N PHE A 162 9.46 -13.75 -5.07
CA PHE A 162 8.83 -13.06 -3.95
C PHE A 162 8.78 -11.56 -4.24
N ASP A 163 7.59 -10.98 -4.19
CA ASP A 163 7.43 -9.54 -4.38
C ASP A 163 7.15 -8.83 -3.04
N PRO A 164 8.12 -8.05 -2.51
CA PRO A 164 7.91 -7.29 -1.28
C PRO A 164 6.80 -6.24 -1.41
N GLU A 165 6.49 -5.80 -2.63
CA GLU A 165 5.38 -4.92 -2.97
C GLU A 165 4.11 -5.67 -3.40
N GLY A 166 3.98 -6.95 -3.07
CA GLY A 166 2.88 -7.81 -3.46
C GLY A 166 1.49 -7.37 -2.99
N LEU A 167 0.47 -8.03 -3.55
CA LEU A 167 -0.94 -7.70 -3.30
C LEU A 167 -1.34 -7.90 -1.84
N ALA A 168 -0.89 -9.00 -1.23
CA ALA A 168 -1.22 -9.29 0.17
C ALA A 168 -0.73 -8.18 1.11
N GLY A 169 0.53 -7.75 0.97
CA GLY A 169 1.11 -6.68 1.76
C GLY A 169 0.46 -5.30 1.53
N THR A 170 -0.28 -5.13 0.43
CA THR A 170 -1.04 -3.90 0.14
C THR A 170 -2.15 -3.66 1.17
N MET A 171 -2.66 -4.70 1.83
CA MET A 171 -3.64 -4.55 2.93
C MET A 171 -3.07 -3.70 4.06
N THR A 172 -1.93 -4.07 4.61
CA THR A 172 -1.27 -3.29 5.69
C THR A 172 -0.70 -1.97 5.23
N ALA A 173 -0.20 -1.91 4.00
CA ALA A 173 0.24 -0.67 3.39
C ALA A 173 -0.91 0.37 3.28
N THR A 174 -2.14 -0.07 2.99
CA THR A 174 -3.33 0.78 2.98
C THR A 174 -3.65 1.34 4.38
N VAL A 175 -3.36 0.60 5.45
CA VAL A 175 -3.51 1.09 6.83
C VAL A 175 -2.68 2.35 7.07
N ASN A 176 -1.45 2.44 6.54
CA ASN A 176 -0.63 3.65 6.66
C ASN A 176 -1.29 4.87 5.99
N VAL A 177 -1.96 4.69 4.85
CA VAL A 177 -2.74 5.75 4.20
C VAL A 177 -3.91 6.19 5.09
N MET A 178 -4.63 5.22 5.69
CA MET A 178 -5.76 5.52 6.59
C MET A 178 -5.30 6.25 7.85
N LEU A 179 -4.17 5.86 8.44
CA LEU A 179 -3.57 6.54 9.59
C LEU A 179 -3.15 7.98 9.26
N GLY A 180 -2.53 8.19 8.11
CA GLY A 180 -2.20 9.54 7.64
C GLY A 180 -3.42 10.42 7.43
N TYR A 181 -4.51 9.88 6.88
CA TYR A 181 -5.78 10.59 6.75
C TYR A 181 -6.38 10.95 8.11
N LEU A 182 -6.37 10.03 9.08
CA LEU A 182 -6.82 10.27 10.45
C LEU A 182 -5.99 11.35 11.14
N ALA A 183 -4.67 11.30 11.02
CA ALA A 183 -3.78 12.33 11.56
C ALA A 183 -4.11 13.72 11.01
N ALA A 184 -4.33 13.82 9.70
CA ALA A 184 -4.75 15.07 9.06
C ALA A 184 -6.15 15.53 9.50
N MET A 185 -7.07 14.61 9.80
CA MET A 185 -8.36 14.97 10.43
C MET A 185 -8.16 15.62 11.79
N CYS A 186 -7.27 15.07 12.60
CA CYS A 186 -6.95 15.61 13.92
C CYS A 186 -6.28 16.99 13.84
N MET A 187 -5.33 17.15 12.93
CA MET A 187 -4.62 18.42 12.73
C MET A 187 -5.55 19.53 12.21
N ALA A 188 -6.47 19.22 11.31
CA ALA A 188 -7.39 20.18 10.73
C ALA A 188 -8.53 20.60 11.68
N GLY A 189 -8.73 19.88 12.80
CA GLY A 189 -9.77 20.16 13.79
C GLY A 189 -9.47 21.32 14.76
N GLY A 190 -8.28 21.91 14.73
CA GLY A 190 -7.87 23.00 15.62
C GLY A 190 -7.92 22.64 17.11
N SER A 191 -8.16 23.63 18.00
CA SER A 191 -8.32 23.43 19.45
C SER A 191 -9.48 22.46 19.80
N ASP A 192 -10.56 22.50 19.01
CA ASP A 192 -11.67 21.53 19.13
C ASP A 192 -11.27 20.09 18.75
N GLY A 193 -10.33 19.90 17.85
CA GLY A 193 -9.80 18.59 17.46
C GLY A 193 -9.04 17.89 18.59
N ARG A 194 -8.26 18.67 19.36
CA ARG A 194 -7.54 18.14 20.55
C ARG A 194 -8.49 17.76 21.68
N LEU A 195 -9.52 18.57 21.91
CA LEU A 195 -10.57 18.29 22.90
C LEU A 195 -11.41 17.07 22.49
N ARG A 196 -11.68 16.90 21.18
CA ARG A 196 -12.37 15.70 20.66
C ARG A 196 -11.52 14.44 20.75
N MET A 197 -10.20 14.52 20.59
CA MET A 197 -9.30 13.37 20.82
C MET A 197 -9.22 13.02 22.31
N ALA A 198 -9.14 14.00 23.19
CA ALA A 198 -9.18 13.79 24.64
C ALA A 198 -10.52 13.17 25.08
N ALA A 199 -11.64 13.63 24.51
CA ALA A 199 -12.96 13.04 24.74
C ALA A 199 -13.10 11.59 24.18
N TRP A 200 -12.29 11.21 23.19
CA TRP A 200 -12.23 9.83 22.68
C TRP A 200 -11.48 8.89 23.64
N GLY A 201 -10.43 9.39 24.29
CA GLY A 201 -9.73 8.67 25.36
C GLY A 201 -10.52 8.56 26.66
N GLY A 202 -11.43 9.50 26.92
CA GLY A 202 -12.24 9.56 28.15
C GLY A 202 -13.55 8.77 28.13
N THR A 203 -14.01 8.28 26.97
CA THR A 203 -15.25 7.46 26.86
C THR A 203 -14.98 5.97 26.65
N ALA A 204 -13.75 5.51 26.90
CA ALA A 204 -13.36 4.10 26.90
C ALA A 204 -13.21 3.56 28.34
N ILE A 205 -14.04 4.01 29.28
CA ILE A 205 -14.25 3.39 30.61
C ILE A 205 -15.73 3.04 30.72
#